data_da11711f5c9051dc87b80fe46e6e980f
#
_entry.id   da11711f5c9051dc87b80fe46e6e980f
#
_cell.length_a   1.000
_cell.length_b   1.000
_cell.length_c   1.000
_cell.angle_alpha   90.00
_cell.angle_beta   90.00
_cell.angle_gamma   90.00
#
_symmetry.space_group_name_H-M   'P 1'
#
loop_
_entity.id
_entity.type
_entity.pdbx_description
1 polymer ?
#
loop_
_entity_poly.entity_id
_entity_poly.type
_entity_poly.pdbx_seq_one_letter_code
_entity_poly.pdbx_strand_id
1 'polypeptide(L)'
;KAVIAVYSFNDLTGQRKPSDKMALFSTAVTQGAENYLIDALRSAGNGEWFVVVERIGLDHLTKERQLIKSTRDTYDGQGANKLKPILFAGIILEGGIVSYESDIQTGGNGARYLGIGNTNQYRKDDVTVSVRAVLVQTGEVMLNVIVSKTILSAGVSRDVFRFIEEGTELVEIETGYTDTEATGYAIRSAIETAVYALVMDGLEKQLWDFDYSQVSKEKD
;
A
#
# COMPACT_ATOMS: atom_id res chain seq x y z
N LYS A 1 10.15 17.95 4.02
CA LYS A 1 9.71 16.64 3.52
C LYS A 1 10.86 15.66 3.59
N ALA A 2 10.65 14.50 4.23
CA ALA A 2 11.64 13.43 4.23
C ALA A 2 11.72 12.80 2.82
N VAL A 3 12.93 12.54 2.33
CA VAL A 3 13.15 11.83 1.06
C VAL A 3 13.23 10.35 1.37
N ILE A 4 12.31 9.59 0.82
CA ILE A 4 12.15 8.15 1.06
C ILE A 4 12.15 7.36 -0.25
N ALA A 5 12.50 6.09 -0.17
CA ALA A 5 12.45 5.17 -1.30
C ALA A 5 11.81 3.84 -0.88
N VAL A 6 10.97 3.28 -1.75
CA VAL A 6 10.48 1.90 -1.64
C VAL A 6 11.42 1.02 -2.46
N TYR A 7 12.01 -0.01 -1.84
CA TYR A 7 12.89 -0.97 -2.52
C TYR A 7 12.15 -2.26 -2.87
N SER A 8 11.35 -2.77 -1.93
CA SER A 8 10.53 -3.95 -2.19
C SER A 8 9.29 -3.96 -1.29
N PHE A 9 8.16 -4.30 -1.88
CA PHE A 9 6.94 -4.55 -1.14
C PHE A 9 6.14 -5.64 -1.87
N ASN A 10 6.46 -6.89 -1.56
CA ASN A 10 6.01 -8.05 -2.30
C ASN A 10 4.96 -8.86 -1.55
N ASP A 11 4.28 -9.74 -2.29
CA ASP A 11 3.50 -10.81 -1.69
C ASP A 11 4.43 -11.87 -1.10
N LEU A 12 4.43 -11.97 0.22
CA LEU A 12 5.21 -12.95 1.00
C LEU A 12 4.35 -14.14 1.46
N THR A 13 3.05 -14.15 1.13
CA THR A 13 2.13 -15.22 1.56
C THR A 13 2.33 -16.50 0.77
N GLY A 14 2.78 -16.41 -0.47
CA GLY A 14 2.89 -17.54 -1.38
C GLY A 14 1.54 -18.16 -1.78
N GLN A 15 0.43 -17.54 -1.43
CA GLN A 15 -0.90 -18.11 -1.63
C GLN A 15 -1.33 -18.07 -3.10
N ARG A 16 -2.05 -19.12 -3.50
CA ARG A 16 -2.63 -19.27 -4.84
C ARG A 16 -4.15 -19.28 -4.76
N LYS A 17 -4.80 -18.82 -5.82
CA LYS A 17 -6.26 -18.91 -5.91
C LYS A 17 -6.69 -20.38 -5.93
N PRO A 18 -7.68 -20.79 -5.12
CA PRO A 18 -8.23 -22.14 -5.20
C PRO A 18 -8.83 -22.38 -6.59
N SER A 19 -8.59 -23.56 -7.15
CA SER A 19 -9.15 -23.99 -8.43
C SER A 19 -9.46 -25.48 -8.40
N ASP A 20 -10.68 -25.83 -8.76
CA ASP A 20 -11.15 -27.22 -8.75
C ASP A 20 -10.69 -28.02 -9.99
N LYS A 21 -10.12 -27.37 -10.99
CA LYS A 21 -9.94 -28.00 -12.33
C LYS A 21 -8.52 -28.05 -12.87
N MET A 22 -7.55 -27.31 -12.34
CA MET A 22 -6.17 -27.28 -12.84
C MET A 22 -5.17 -26.80 -11.79
N ALA A 23 -3.87 -26.94 -12.08
CA ALA A 23 -2.80 -26.44 -11.23
C ALA A 23 -2.99 -24.95 -10.90
N LEU A 24 -2.73 -24.59 -9.62
CA LEU A 24 -2.93 -23.27 -9.05
C LEU A 24 -1.85 -22.29 -9.55
N PHE A 25 -2.02 -21.71 -10.73
CA PHE A 25 -1.07 -20.79 -11.34
C PHE A 25 -1.26 -19.34 -10.93
N SER A 26 -2.51 -18.93 -10.60
CA SER A 26 -2.82 -17.55 -10.23
C SER A 26 -2.53 -17.28 -8.77
N THR A 27 -1.88 -16.15 -8.47
CA THR A 27 -1.69 -15.66 -7.10
C THR A 27 -3.03 -15.21 -6.51
N ALA A 28 -3.23 -15.46 -5.22
CA ALA A 28 -4.43 -15.00 -4.51
C ALA A 28 -4.37 -13.49 -4.24
N VAL A 29 -3.16 -12.94 -4.12
CA VAL A 29 -2.85 -11.57 -3.77
C VAL A 29 -2.18 -10.87 -4.96
N THR A 30 -2.38 -9.56 -5.09
CA THR A 30 -1.72 -8.74 -6.13
C THR A 30 -0.20 -8.80 -6.02
N GLN A 31 0.48 -8.85 -7.17
CA GLN A 31 1.94 -8.83 -7.24
C GLN A 31 2.50 -7.41 -7.39
N GLY A 32 1.64 -6.41 -7.49
CA GLY A 32 2.01 -4.99 -7.66
C GLY A 32 1.67 -4.14 -6.44
N ALA A 33 1.71 -4.72 -5.23
CA ALA A 33 1.35 -4.04 -3.99
C ALA A 33 2.28 -2.85 -3.65
N GLU A 34 3.51 -2.83 -4.18
CA GLU A 34 4.43 -1.70 -4.06
C GLU A 34 3.85 -0.40 -4.64
N ASN A 35 3.01 -0.50 -5.68
CA ASN A 35 2.38 0.69 -6.26
C ASN A 35 1.36 1.32 -5.31
N TYR A 36 0.63 0.52 -4.53
CA TYR A 36 -0.27 1.02 -3.49
C TYR A 36 0.51 1.70 -2.37
N LEU A 37 1.66 1.14 -1.97
CA LEU A 37 2.52 1.76 -0.96
C LEU A 37 3.08 3.11 -1.45
N ILE A 38 3.58 3.17 -2.68
CA ILE A 38 4.07 4.41 -3.28
C ILE A 38 2.97 5.46 -3.36
N ASP A 39 1.75 5.08 -3.76
CA ASP A 39 0.60 5.98 -3.86
C ASP A 39 0.20 6.52 -2.48
N ALA A 40 0.08 5.65 -1.47
CA ALA A 40 -0.23 6.03 -0.10
C ALA A 40 0.82 7.00 0.48
N LEU A 41 2.11 6.73 0.28
CA LEU A 41 3.19 7.60 0.73
C LEU A 41 3.18 8.95 0.03
N ARG A 42 2.90 8.99 -1.27
CA ARG A 42 2.81 10.24 -2.03
C ARG A 42 1.60 11.07 -1.62
N SER A 43 0.51 10.43 -1.23
CA SER A 43 -0.73 11.09 -0.82
C SER A 43 -0.70 11.53 0.65
N ALA A 44 0.21 11.00 1.46
CA ALA A 44 0.31 11.31 2.88
C ALA A 44 0.43 12.82 3.13
N GLY A 45 -0.45 13.35 4.02
CA GLY A 45 -0.50 14.78 4.35
C GLY A 45 -0.74 15.67 3.14
N ASN A 46 -1.69 15.32 2.26
CA ASN A 46 -1.97 16.01 1.00
C ASN A 46 -0.75 16.13 0.08
N GLY A 47 0.15 15.13 0.10
CA GLY A 47 1.38 15.12 -0.68
C GLY A 47 2.51 15.98 -0.09
N GLU A 48 2.35 16.49 1.11
CA GLU A 48 3.34 17.38 1.76
C GLU A 48 4.30 16.63 2.69
N TRP A 49 4.02 15.35 3.04
CA TRP A 49 4.81 14.64 4.05
C TRP A 49 6.12 14.08 3.50
N PHE A 50 6.07 13.38 2.39
CA PHE A 50 7.23 12.69 1.81
C PHE A 50 7.58 13.16 0.40
N VAL A 51 8.85 12.99 0.03
CA VAL A 51 9.31 12.96 -1.35
C VAL A 51 9.70 11.52 -1.66
N VAL A 52 8.88 10.82 -2.43
CA VAL A 52 9.14 9.43 -2.82
C VAL A 52 10.03 9.43 -4.06
N VAL A 53 11.18 8.77 -3.99
CA VAL A 53 12.12 8.63 -5.10
C VAL A 53 12.12 7.22 -5.66
N GLU A 54 12.31 7.10 -6.97
CA GLU A 54 12.33 5.83 -7.69
C GLU A 54 13.55 4.98 -7.32
N ARG A 55 13.29 3.72 -6.94
CA ARG A 55 14.33 2.71 -6.71
C ARG A 55 13.99 1.35 -7.30
N ILE A 56 12.72 1.03 -7.53
CA ILE A 56 12.28 -0.22 -8.15
C ILE A 56 12.75 -0.25 -9.61
N GLY A 57 12.54 0.84 -10.34
CA GLY A 57 12.98 1.02 -11.72
C GLY A 57 14.32 1.74 -11.88
N LEU A 58 15.21 1.71 -10.88
CA LEU A 58 16.45 2.45 -10.90
C LEU A 58 17.36 2.09 -12.08
N ASP A 59 17.39 0.82 -12.49
CA ASP A 59 18.18 0.36 -13.64
C ASP A 59 17.69 1.00 -14.95
N HIS A 60 16.37 1.10 -15.13
CA HIS A 60 15.77 1.76 -16.29
C HIS A 60 16.05 3.26 -16.28
N LEU A 61 15.89 3.90 -15.14
CA LEU A 61 16.22 5.31 -14.96
C LEU A 61 17.71 5.58 -15.26
N THR A 62 18.59 4.71 -14.81
CA THR A 62 20.05 4.84 -15.04
C THR A 62 20.38 4.70 -16.53
N LYS A 63 19.79 3.73 -17.22
CA LYS A 63 19.94 3.55 -18.68
C LYS A 63 19.47 4.77 -19.45
N GLU A 64 18.31 5.31 -19.10
CA GLU A 64 17.76 6.50 -19.73
C GLU A 64 18.67 7.72 -19.53
N ARG A 65 19.19 7.90 -18.30
CA ARG A 65 20.16 8.97 -18.00
C ARG A 65 21.46 8.83 -18.78
N GLN A 66 21.94 7.59 -19.00
CA GLN A 66 23.11 7.33 -19.84
C GLN A 66 22.84 7.68 -21.31
N LEU A 67 21.65 7.32 -21.82
CA LEU A 67 21.21 7.67 -23.18
C LEU A 67 21.18 9.19 -23.38
N ILE A 68 20.53 9.91 -22.46
CA ILE A 68 20.49 11.38 -22.49
C ILE A 68 21.91 11.98 -22.49
N LYS A 69 22.78 11.46 -21.62
CA LYS A 69 24.17 11.93 -21.55
C LYS A 69 24.91 11.73 -22.86
N SER A 70 24.87 10.51 -23.41
CA SER A 70 25.56 10.19 -24.68
C SER A 70 25.03 11.01 -25.86
N THR A 71 23.73 11.22 -25.92
CA THR A 71 23.10 12.02 -26.96
C THR A 71 23.54 13.48 -26.88
N ARG A 72 23.51 14.07 -25.68
CA ARG A 72 23.96 15.45 -25.47
C ARG A 72 25.45 15.64 -25.74
N ASP A 73 26.32 14.71 -25.31
CA ASP A 73 27.76 14.75 -25.59
C ASP A 73 28.04 14.68 -27.10
N THR A 74 27.19 14.00 -27.89
CA THR A 74 27.33 13.89 -29.35
C THR A 74 26.87 15.13 -30.08
N TYR A 75 25.76 15.72 -29.69
CA TYR A 75 25.09 16.80 -30.45
C TYR A 75 25.32 18.19 -29.87
N ASP A 76 25.46 18.31 -28.55
CA ASP A 76 25.61 19.60 -27.86
C ASP A 76 27.04 19.89 -27.40
N GLY A 77 27.95 18.92 -27.57
CA GLY A 77 29.33 18.99 -27.11
C GLY A 77 29.55 18.48 -25.68
N GLN A 78 30.78 18.05 -25.37
CA GLN A 78 31.11 17.44 -24.08
C GLN A 78 30.85 18.40 -22.91
N GLY A 79 30.02 17.93 -21.97
CA GLY A 79 29.69 18.64 -20.75
C GLY A 79 28.59 19.67 -20.85
N ALA A 80 27.99 19.86 -22.03
CA ALA A 80 26.77 20.69 -22.17
C ALA A 80 25.58 20.06 -21.42
N ASN A 81 24.78 20.91 -20.77
CA ASN A 81 23.51 20.53 -20.14
C ASN A 81 23.58 19.27 -19.25
N LYS A 82 24.42 19.28 -18.24
CA LYS A 82 24.52 18.17 -17.27
C LYS A 82 23.18 17.90 -16.61
N LEU A 83 22.81 16.63 -16.52
CA LEU A 83 21.65 16.21 -15.73
C LEU A 83 21.87 16.55 -14.26
N LYS A 84 20.82 17.01 -13.59
CA LYS A 84 20.87 17.16 -12.12
C LYS A 84 21.14 15.81 -11.45
N PRO A 85 21.79 15.77 -10.30
CA PRO A 85 21.97 14.53 -9.54
C PRO A 85 20.62 13.93 -9.15
N ILE A 86 20.58 12.61 -9.05
CA ILE A 86 19.41 11.91 -8.48
C ILE A 86 19.36 12.21 -6.99
N LEU A 87 18.16 12.41 -6.46
CA LEU A 87 17.96 12.56 -5.03
C LEU A 87 18.32 11.26 -4.29
N PHE A 88 19.00 11.39 -3.18
CA PHE A 88 19.26 10.29 -2.26
C PHE A 88 18.10 10.14 -1.29
N ALA A 89 17.66 8.90 -1.05
CA ALA A 89 16.73 8.61 0.02
C ALA A 89 17.47 8.62 1.35
N GLY A 90 16.94 9.32 2.34
CA GLY A 90 17.43 9.24 3.73
C GLY A 90 16.89 8.01 4.45
N ILE A 91 15.73 7.52 4.02
CA ILE A 91 15.03 6.38 4.58
C ILE A 91 14.63 5.44 3.44
N ILE A 92 14.87 4.15 3.63
CA ILE A 92 14.33 3.09 2.78
C ILE A 92 13.16 2.41 3.46
N LEU A 93 12.13 2.13 2.66
CA LEU A 93 10.97 1.34 3.09
C LEU A 93 11.00 -0.01 2.38
N GLU A 94 10.84 -1.05 3.18
CA GLU A 94 10.74 -2.42 2.73
C GLU A 94 9.64 -3.15 3.49
N GLY A 95 9.06 -4.16 2.89
CA GLY A 95 8.01 -4.93 3.54
C GLY A 95 7.28 -5.85 2.57
N GLY A 96 6.03 -6.11 2.90
CA GLY A 96 5.17 -6.93 2.05
C GLY A 96 3.87 -7.33 2.74
N ILE A 97 3.07 -8.08 2.00
CA ILE A 97 1.89 -8.74 2.50
C ILE A 97 2.35 -10.05 3.14
N VAL A 98 2.23 -10.16 4.47
CA VAL A 98 2.78 -11.29 5.24
C VAL A 98 1.74 -12.37 5.55
N SER A 99 0.45 -12.02 5.52
CA SER A 99 -0.66 -12.98 5.63
C SER A 99 -1.85 -12.50 4.80
N TYR A 100 -2.54 -13.45 4.23
CA TYR A 100 -3.83 -13.27 3.58
C TYR A 100 -4.68 -14.51 3.84
N GLU A 101 -5.83 -14.34 4.47
CA GLU A 101 -6.78 -15.42 4.71
C GLU A 101 -8.14 -14.99 4.17
N SER A 102 -8.83 -15.91 3.51
CA SER A 102 -10.15 -15.65 2.95
C SER A 102 -11.07 -16.81 3.29
N ASP A 103 -12.07 -16.53 4.13
CA ASP A 103 -13.08 -17.50 4.56
C ASP A 103 -14.44 -17.15 3.98
N ILE A 104 -15.07 -18.12 3.30
CA ILE A 104 -16.46 -18.01 2.90
C ILE A 104 -17.31 -18.69 3.96
N GLN A 105 -18.07 -17.90 4.69
CA GLN A 105 -19.00 -18.41 5.69
C GLN A 105 -20.42 -18.41 5.12
N THR A 106 -21.01 -19.59 5.04
CA THR A 106 -22.42 -19.73 4.71
C THR A 106 -23.24 -19.69 6.00
N GLY A 107 -23.96 -18.59 6.24
CA GLY A 107 -24.83 -18.45 7.40
C GLY A 107 -26.09 -19.28 7.23
N GLY A 108 -26.10 -20.50 7.78
CA GLY A 108 -27.31 -21.25 8.08
C GLY A 108 -27.79 -20.92 9.49
N ASN A 109 -28.98 -20.36 9.61
CA ASN A 109 -29.77 -20.18 10.83
C ASN A 109 -29.09 -19.58 12.09
N GLY A 110 -29.25 -18.29 12.31
CA GLY A 110 -29.28 -17.72 13.65
C GLY A 110 -28.26 -16.65 14.00
N ALA A 111 -27.30 -16.29 13.20
CA ALA A 111 -26.43 -15.16 13.49
C ALA A 111 -26.99 -13.88 12.86
N ARG A 112 -27.77 -13.12 13.63
CA ARG A 112 -28.07 -11.72 13.35
C ARG A 112 -26.85 -10.89 13.74
N TYR A 113 -25.92 -10.70 12.81
CA TYR A 113 -24.90 -9.69 12.95
C TYR A 113 -25.30 -8.52 12.05
N LEU A 114 -25.49 -7.36 12.61
CA LEU A 114 -25.84 -6.10 11.93
C LEU A 114 -27.14 -6.09 11.10
N GLY A 115 -28.17 -6.86 11.46
CA GLY A 115 -29.50 -6.69 10.88
C GLY A 115 -29.73 -7.29 9.50
N ILE A 116 -28.77 -8.05 8.96
CA ILE A 116 -28.88 -8.74 7.68
C ILE A 116 -29.41 -10.15 7.93
N GLY A 117 -30.69 -10.36 7.67
CA GLY A 117 -31.39 -11.64 7.81
C GLY A 117 -31.74 -12.23 6.45
N ASN A 118 -31.63 -13.55 6.36
CA ASN A 118 -31.96 -14.50 5.30
C ASN A 118 -30.89 -14.78 4.25
N THR A 119 -30.29 -15.97 4.37
CA THR A 119 -29.47 -16.68 3.34
C THR A 119 -28.39 -15.85 2.68
N ASN A 120 -27.58 -15.18 3.46
CA ASN A 120 -26.48 -14.42 2.92
C ASN A 120 -25.16 -15.17 3.16
N GLN A 121 -24.46 -15.47 2.09
CA GLN A 121 -23.05 -15.84 2.15
C GLN A 121 -22.28 -14.55 2.43
N TYR A 122 -21.40 -14.59 3.41
CA TYR A 122 -20.42 -13.51 3.61
C TYR A 122 -19.01 -14.09 3.51
N ARG A 123 -18.15 -13.29 2.95
CA ARG A 123 -16.72 -13.59 2.83
C ARG A 123 -15.97 -12.66 3.76
N LYS A 124 -15.07 -13.23 4.53
CA LYS A 124 -14.16 -12.52 5.40
C LYS A 124 -12.76 -12.62 4.81
N ASP A 125 -12.16 -11.48 4.49
CA ASP A 125 -10.79 -11.38 4.03
C ASP A 125 -9.94 -10.72 5.13
N ASP A 126 -8.96 -11.45 5.67
CA ASP A 126 -7.99 -10.95 6.63
C ASP A 126 -6.64 -10.73 5.92
N VAL A 127 -6.15 -9.51 5.91
CA VAL A 127 -4.86 -9.13 5.31
C VAL A 127 -3.95 -8.58 6.37
N THR A 128 -2.72 -9.07 6.44
CA THR A 128 -1.67 -8.50 7.28
C THR A 128 -0.53 -8.00 6.42
N VAL A 129 -0.15 -6.75 6.61
CA VAL A 129 0.99 -6.12 5.94
C VAL A 129 2.05 -5.72 6.97
N SER A 130 3.31 -5.76 6.56
CA SER A 130 4.44 -5.29 7.37
C SER A 130 5.23 -4.27 6.56
N VAL A 131 5.57 -3.12 7.18
CA VAL A 131 6.42 -2.07 6.61
C VAL A 131 7.49 -1.72 7.63
N ARG A 132 8.75 -1.78 7.22
CA ARG A 132 9.88 -1.31 8.03
C ARG A 132 10.56 -0.13 7.38
N ALA A 133 10.98 0.83 8.20
CA ALA A 133 11.74 2.00 7.80
C ALA A 133 13.18 1.87 8.29
N VAL A 134 14.13 1.94 7.38
CA VAL A 134 15.56 1.79 7.64
C VAL A 134 16.28 3.09 7.34
N LEU A 135 17.05 3.60 8.29
CA LEU A 135 17.88 4.79 8.10
C LEU A 135 19.10 4.42 7.25
N VAL A 136 19.25 5.10 6.09
CA VAL A 136 20.32 4.79 5.13
C VAL A 136 21.71 5.02 5.70
N GLN A 137 21.89 6.03 6.56
CA GLN A 137 23.19 6.39 7.12
C GLN A 137 23.76 5.32 8.06
N THR A 138 22.92 4.66 8.83
CA THR A 138 23.37 3.73 9.87
C THR A 138 22.95 2.28 9.60
N GLY A 139 21.96 2.06 8.72
CA GLY A 139 21.31 0.76 8.54
C GLY A 139 20.37 0.38 9.70
N GLU A 140 20.08 1.30 10.59
CA GLU A 140 19.17 1.07 11.72
C GLU A 140 17.73 0.93 11.24
N VAL A 141 17.01 -0.08 11.74
CA VAL A 141 15.57 -0.22 11.56
C VAL A 141 14.88 0.70 12.59
N MET A 142 14.51 1.91 12.15
CA MET A 142 13.89 2.91 13.02
C MET A 142 12.46 2.54 13.41
N LEU A 143 11.71 2.03 12.45
CA LEU A 143 10.31 1.66 12.60
C LEU A 143 10.05 0.30 11.94
N ASN A 144 9.17 -0.48 12.56
CA ASN A 144 8.59 -1.67 11.97
C ASN A 144 7.11 -1.73 12.36
N VAL A 145 6.26 -1.50 11.38
CA VAL A 145 4.81 -1.46 11.54
C VAL A 145 4.19 -2.71 10.95
N ILE A 146 3.32 -3.36 11.71
CA ILE A 146 2.54 -4.50 11.27
C ILE A 146 1.06 -4.15 11.46
N VAL A 147 0.28 -4.22 10.38
CA VAL A 147 -1.14 -3.90 10.38
C VAL A 147 -1.92 -5.09 9.84
N SER A 148 -2.95 -5.48 10.56
CA SER A 148 -3.95 -6.46 10.11
C SER A 148 -5.26 -5.75 9.84
N LYS A 149 -5.89 -6.06 8.73
CA LYS A 149 -7.17 -5.49 8.29
C LYS A 149 -8.12 -6.63 7.93
N THR A 150 -9.33 -6.57 8.48
CA THR A 150 -10.42 -7.50 8.16
C THR A 150 -11.44 -6.77 7.30
N ILE A 151 -11.78 -7.35 6.15
CA ILE A 151 -12.83 -6.86 5.28
C ILE A 151 -13.94 -7.91 5.19
N LEU A 152 -15.17 -7.48 5.44
CA LEU A 152 -16.35 -8.31 5.31
C LEU A 152 -17.09 -7.96 4.01
N SER A 153 -17.24 -8.96 3.13
CA SER A 153 -18.03 -8.85 1.90
C SER A 153 -19.31 -9.65 2.04
N ALA A 154 -20.47 -9.00 1.97
CA ALA A 154 -21.76 -9.68 2.02
C ALA A 154 -22.33 -9.87 0.61
N GLY A 155 -22.58 -11.13 0.22
CA GLY A 155 -23.33 -11.47 -0.99
C GLY A 155 -24.84 -11.38 -0.72
N VAL A 156 -25.53 -10.49 -1.42
CA VAL A 156 -26.99 -10.52 -1.48
C VAL A 156 -27.35 -11.40 -2.67
N SER A 157 -28.24 -12.38 -2.45
CA SER A 157 -28.63 -13.38 -3.46
C SER A 157 -29.07 -12.72 -4.79
N ARG A 158 -28.13 -12.45 -5.63
CA ARG A 158 -28.07 -12.09 -7.04
C ARG A 158 -26.79 -11.27 -7.29
N ASP A 159 -25.63 -11.91 -7.08
CA ASP A 159 -24.31 -11.45 -7.57
C ASP A 159 -23.85 -10.03 -7.20
N VAL A 160 -24.30 -9.47 -6.07
CA VAL A 160 -23.85 -8.14 -5.60
C VAL A 160 -23.23 -8.26 -4.22
N PHE A 161 -21.94 -8.02 -4.08
CA PHE A 161 -21.25 -7.95 -2.79
C PHE A 161 -21.24 -6.50 -2.27
N ARG A 162 -21.55 -6.32 -0.98
CA ARG A 162 -21.37 -5.07 -0.25
C ARG A 162 -20.21 -5.21 0.72
N PHE A 163 -19.34 -4.22 0.78
CA PHE A 163 -18.21 -4.19 1.70
C PHE A 163 -18.56 -3.45 2.98
N ILE A 164 -18.19 -4.03 4.12
CA ILE A 164 -18.32 -3.41 5.44
C ILE A 164 -16.97 -3.52 6.12
N GLU A 165 -16.39 -2.39 6.47
CA GLU A 165 -15.11 -2.33 7.20
C GLU A 165 -15.40 -2.39 8.72
N GLU A 166 -14.73 -3.33 9.43
CA GLU A 166 -14.79 -3.43 10.89
C GLU A 166 -13.46 -2.95 11.48
N GLY A 167 -13.49 -1.89 12.29
CA GLY A 167 -12.35 -1.47 13.11
C GLY A 167 -11.88 -0.02 13.00
N THR A 168 -12.54 0.82 12.22
CA THR A 168 -12.43 2.28 12.29
C THR A 168 -13.79 2.91 11.94
N GLU A 169 -14.18 4.00 12.61
CA GLU A 169 -15.51 4.63 12.52
C GLU A 169 -15.91 5.20 11.13
N LEU A 170 -15.28 4.78 10.06
CA LEU A 170 -15.63 5.15 8.69
C LEU A 170 -16.25 3.95 7.99
N VAL A 171 -17.58 3.91 7.96
CA VAL A 171 -18.35 2.99 7.12
C VAL A 171 -18.45 3.62 5.73
N GLU A 172 -17.55 3.30 4.84
CA GLU A 172 -17.75 3.53 3.40
C GLU A 172 -18.43 2.32 2.80
N ILE A 173 -19.65 2.51 2.30
CA ILE A 173 -20.40 1.47 1.59
C ILE A 173 -20.08 1.64 0.11
N GLU A 174 -19.11 0.87 -0.38
CA GLU A 174 -18.86 0.73 -1.82
C GLU A 174 -19.55 -0.50 -2.38
N THR A 175 -20.27 -0.35 -3.49
CA THR A 175 -20.88 -1.46 -4.23
C THR A 175 -19.91 -1.92 -5.31
N GLY A 176 -19.12 -2.96 -5.01
CA GLY A 176 -18.21 -3.59 -5.98
C GLY A 176 -18.83 -4.88 -6.58
N TYR A 177 -18.46 -5.18 -7.81
CA TYR A 177 -19.10 -6.23 -8.61
C TYR A 177 -18.27 -7.51 -8.79
N THR A 178 -17.06 -7.67 -8.20
CA THR A 178 -16.23 -8.87 -8.39
C THR A 178 -15.43 -9.30 -7.15
N ASP A 179 -15.20 -10.60 -7.00
CA ASP A 179 -14.34 -11.21 -5.95
C ASP A 179 -12.91 -10.63 -5.88
N THR A 180 -12.40 -10.14 -7.01
CA THR A 180 -11.04 -9.61 -7.12
C THR A 180 -10.93 -8.21 -6.54
N GLU A 181 -12.01 -7.42 -6.56
CA GLU A 181 -12.05 -6.06 -6.03
C GLU A 181 -11.95 -6.02 -4.51
N ALA A 182 -12.63 -6.95 -3.81
CA ALA A 182 -12.58 -7.04 -2.35
C ALA A 182 -11.16 -7.26 -1.83
N THR A 183 -10.42 -8.19 -2.44
CA THR A 183 -9.03 -8.47 -2.05
C THR A 183 -8.12 -7.27 -2.33
N GLY A 184 -8.28 -6.63 -3.48
CA GLY A 184 -7.52 -5.43 -3.84
C GLY A 184 -7.77 -4.27 -2.87
N TYR A 185 -9.02 -4.05 -2.51
CA TYR A 185 -9.43 -3.04 -1.53
C TYR A 185 -8.86 -3.32 -0.14
N ALA A 186 -8.96 -4.58 0.34
CA ALA A 186 -8.42 -4.99 1.63
C ALA A 186 -6.91 -4.71 1.73
N ILE A 187 -6.16 -5.06 0.68
CA ILE A 187 -4.72 -4.83 0.61
C ILE A 187 -4.41 -3.34 0.59
N ARG A 188 -5.10 -2.57 -0.24
CA ARG A 188 -4.91 -1.12 -0.33
C ARG A 188 -5.18 -0.45 1.03
N SER A 189 -6.31 -0.76 1.66
CA SER A 189 -6.68 -0.22 2.97
C SER A 189 -5.68 -0.60 4.06
N ALA A 190 -5.18 -1.85 4.07
CA ALA A 190 -4.14 -2.28 5.00
C ALA A 190 -2.83 -1.49 4.81
N ILE A 191 -2.42 -1.24 3.56
CA ILE A 191 -1.23 -0.46 3.23
C ILE A 191 -1.39 1.02 3.64
N GLU A 192 -2.53 1.64 3.35
CA GLU A 192 -2.82 3.01 3.75
C GLU A 192 -2.81 3.16 5.28
N THR A 193 -3.39 2.19 5.99
CA THR A 193 -3.33 2.14 7.46
C THR A 193 -1.89 1.96 7.96
N ALA A 194 -1.08 1.14 7.29
CA ALA A 194 0.33 0.96 7.66
C ALA A 194 1.16 2.24 7.46
N VAL A 195 0.90 3.01 6.39
CA VAL A 195 1.54 4.32 6.18
C VAL A 195 1.11 5.31 7.27
N TYR A 196 -0.17 5.34 7.61
CA TYR A 196 -0.64 6.17 8.71
C TYR A 196 0.04 5.80 10.04
N ALA A 197 0.07 4.51 10.39
CA ALA A 197 0.73 4.04 11.60
C ALA A 197 2.23 4.37 11.60
N LEU A 198 2.92 4.21 10.45
CA LEU A 198 4.33 4.58 10.30
C LEU A 198 4.55 6.07 10.63
N VAL A 199 3.69 6.96 10.15
CA VAL A 199 3.77 8.40 10.42
C VAL A 199 3.55 8.68 11.91
N MET A 200 2.54 8.06 12.51
CA MET A 200 2.19 8.27 13.92
C MET A 200 3.25 7.70 14.88
N ASP A 201 3.75 6.49 14.63
CA ASP A 201 4.83 5.88 15.44
C ASP A 201 6.11 6.71 15.36
N GLY A 202 6.40 7.28 14.19
CA GLY A 202 7.56 8.13 14.02
C GLY A 202 7.42 9.47 14.75
N LEU A 203 6.21 10.02 14.87
CA LEU A 203 5.93 11.18 15.71
C LEU A 203 6.12 10.84 17.20
N GLU A 204 5.58 9.72 17.66
CA GLU A 204 5.71 9.28 19.04
C GLU A 204 7.19 9.08 19.44
N LYS A 205 7.98 8.54 18.51
CA LYS A 205 9.43 8.35 18.68
C LYS A 205 10.27 9.61 18.41
N GLN A 206 9.63 10.74 18.11
CA GLN A 206 10.29 12.02 17.81
C GLN A 206 11.28 11.95 16.62
N LEU A 207 10.99 11.09 15.65
CA LEU A 207 11.77 10.98 14.40
C LEU A 207 11.44 12.10 13.42
N TRP A 208 10.25 12.66 13.52
CA TRP A 208 9.73 13.84 12.79
C TRP A 208 8.63 14.53 13.57
N ASP A 209 8.25 15.73 13.12
CA ASP A 209 7.22 16.55 13.74
C ASP A 209 6.25 17.10 12.68
N PHE A 210 5.03 17.46 13.10
CA PHE A 210 4.09 18.19 12.28
C PHE A 210 4.44 19.68 12.26
N ASP A 211 4.50 20.29 11.08
CA ASP A 211 4.57 21.73 10.94
C ASP A 211 3.15 22.33 10.99
N TYR A 212 2.75 22.77 12.16
CA TYR A 212 1.46 23.43 12.40
C TYR A 212 1.37 24.86 11.86
N SER A 213 2.44 25.45 11.36
CA SER A 213 2.48 26.83 10.87
C SER A 213 1.57 27.07 9.65
N GLN A 214 1.20 26.02 8.94
CA GLN A 214 0.32 26.09 7.76
C GLN A 214 -1.17 26.00 8.12
N VAL A 215 -1.53 25.40 9.25
CA VAL A 215 -2.93 25.16 9.65
C VAL A 215 -3.63 26.48 10.06
N SER A 216 -2.88 27.47 10.47
CA SER A 216 -3.43 28.78 10.87
C SER A 216 -3.80 29.71 9.70
N LYS A 217 -3.41 29.38 8.46
CA LYS A 217 -3.64 30.24 7.28
C LYS A 217 -4.96 29.95 6.54
N GLU A 218 -5.64 28.85 6.85
CA GLU A 218 -6.94 28.52 6.23
C GLU A 218 -8.16 29.01 7.04
N LYS A 219 -7.96 29.75 8.13
CA LYS A 219 -9.04 30.26 9.00
C LYS A 219 -9.24 31.76 8.94
N ASP A 220 -8.54 32.47 8.10
CA ASP A 220 -8.77 33.87 7.74
C ASP A 220 -9.21 33.93 6.25
#